data_5766dae29dd21683618216c7e5a6095f
#
_entry.id   5766dae29dd21683618216c7e5a6095f
#
_cell.length_a   1.000
_cell.length_b   1.000
_cell.length_c   1.000
_cell.angle_alpha   90.00
_cell.angle_beta   90.00
_cell.angle_gamma   90.00
#
_symmetry.space_group_name_H-M   'P 1'
#
loop_
_entity.id
_entity.type
_entity.pdbx_description
1 polymer ?
#
loop_
_entity_poly.entity_id
_entity_poly.type
_entity_poly.pdbx_seq_one_letter_code
_entity_poly.pdbx_strand_id
1 'polypeptide(L)'
;MIKQHSYSSAASNGAASKNGAERYQSEKVRVAIIGVGNCASAFVQGVHHYRDANPAERVPGLMHVDLGGYHVRDIEFTAAFDIDVTKVGKDLGQAIWAGENNTIQFAKVPKRLRVPVHRGMTHDGLGYYLKQKITKAPGETADIVRILSETRTDVVVSYLPVGSEQATKWYVEQVLEAGCGFVNCVPVFIAREDYWNRRFKEARLPIVGDDIKSQVGATIVHRALARLLADRGVKMLRTSQLNVGGNMDFYNMLERERLESKKISKTAAVTSIMDETLPADDVYIGPSDYVPWLGDRKWAHIRVEGQAFGDVPLNLELKLEVWDSPNSAGIVIDAVRCCKLALNHGLGGQLDGPSSYLMKSPHDQRPDDQARAETERFIAKYSRRAGRPASRTRGSAVTAAR
;
A
#
# COMPACT_ATOMS: atom_id res chain seq x y z
N MET A 1 -31.22 -5.11 28.17
CA MET A 1 -31.89 -3.98 27.49
C MET A 1 -30.83 -3.05 26.94
N ILE A 2 -30.47 -3.22 25.69
CA ILE A 2 -29.47 -2.38 25.00
C ILE A 2 -30.27 -1.34 24.20
N LYS A 3 -30.06 -0.08 24.51
CA LYS A 3 -30.69 1.04 23.80
C LYS A 3 -30.05 1.17 22.43
N GLN A 4 -30.81 0.91 21.37
CA GLN A 4 -30.47 1.28 20.00
C GLN A 4 -30.55 2.81 19.88
N HIS A 5 -29.44 3.42 19.53
CA HIS A 5 -29.42 4.82 19.08
C HIS A 5 -29.66 4.83 17.57
N SER A 6 -30.83 5.31 17.20
CA SER A 6 -31.20 5.59 15.81
C SER A 6 -30.48 6.85 15.33
N TYR A 7 -29.55 6.71 14.38
CA TYR A 7 -29.02 7.85 13.62
C TYR A 7 -30.03 8.23 12.54
N SER A 8 -30.59 9.41 12.65
CA SER A 8 -31.43 9.99 11.61
C SER A 8 -30.56 10.45 10.44
N SER A 9 -30.78 9.90 9.27
CA SER A 9 -30.17 10.32 8.01
C SER A 9 -30.81 11.63 7.55
N ALA A 10 -30.09 12.74 7.71
CA ALA A 10 -30.39 13.95 6.95
C ALA A 10 -29.77 13.80 5.56
N ALA A 11 -30.59 13.39 4.59
CA ALA A 11 -30.21 13.41 3.19
C ALA A 11 -30.17 14.85 2.70
N SER A 12 -28.97 15.45 2.59
CA SER A 12 -28.76 16.64 1.80
C SER A 12 -28.56 16.24 0.34
N ASN A 13 -29.61 16.41 -0.47
CA ASN A 13 -29.53 16.38 -1.93
C ASN A 13 -28.65 17.56 -2.43
N GLY A 14 -27.33 17.35 -2.45
CA GLY A 14 -26.39 18.22 -3.12
C GLY A 14 -26.16 17.75 -4.56
N ALA A 15 -26.51 18.56 -5.53
CA ALA A 15 -26.28 18.35 -6.95
C ALA A 15 -24.84 17.86 -7.20
N ALA A 16 -24.69 16.64 -7.75
CA ALA A 16 -23.43 16.09 -8.20
C ALA A 16 -22.94 16.94 -9.39
N SER A 17 -22.18 17.99 -9.09
CA SER A 17 -21.66 18.92 -10.07
C SER A 17 -20.49 18.28 -10.82
N LYS A 18 -20.30 18.70 -12.06
CA LYS A 18 -19.12 18.44 -12.90
C LYS A 18 -17.80 18.87 -12.23
N ASN A 19 -17.85 19.58 -11.13
CA ASN A 19 -16.75 20.14 -10.34
C ASN A 19 -15.98 19.11 -9.51
N GLY A 20 -16.47 17.89 -9.33
CA GLY A 20 -15.77 16.87 -8.51
C GLY A 20 -14.40 16.48 -9.08
N ALA A 21 -14.26 16.33 -10.39
CA ALA A 21 -13.00 15.94 -11.02
C ALA A 21 -12.00 17.12 -11.10
N GLU A 22 -12.46 18.38 -11.15
CA GLU A 22 -11.61 19.58 -11.22
C GLU A 22 -10.73 19.72 -9.96
N ARG A 23 -11.21 19.31 -8.79
CA ARG A 23 -10.45 19.32 -7.53
C ARG A 23 -9.13 18.58 -7.64
N TYR A 24 -9.11 17.47 -8.40
CA TYR A 24 -7.97 16.58 -8.51
C TYR A 24 -7.06 16.88 -9.70
N GLN A 25 -7.44 17.81 -10.59
CA GLN A 25 -6.63 18.23 -11.75
C GLN A 25 -5.43 19.06 -11.29
N SER A 26 -4.37 18.39 -10.83
CA SER A 26 -3.14 19.02 -10.39
C SER A 26 -1.92 18.27 -10.93
N GLU A 27 -0.78 18.94 -10.97
CA GLU A 27 0.49 18.33 -11.38
C GLU A 27 1.14 17.53 -10.23
N LYS A 28 0.57 17.58 -9.03
CA LYS A 28 1.04 16.88 -7.84
C LYS A 28 0.11 15.78 -7.42
N VAL A 29 0.67 14.76 -6.80
CA VAL A 29 -0.01 13.70 -6.07
C VAL A 29 0.13 14.01 -4.59
N ARG A 30 -0.89 14.63 -4.00
CA ARG A 30 -0.87 15.05 -2.59
C ARG A 30 -1.28 13.91 -1.69
N VAL A 31 -0.36 13.49 -0.82
CA VAL A 31 -0.48 12.26 -0.04
C VAL A 31 -0.45 12.54 1.45
N ALA A 32 -1.43 12.02 2.18
CA ALA A 32 -1.39 11.92 3.63
C ALA A 32 -1.03 10.50 4.07
N ILE A 33 -0.39 10.40 5.25
CA ILE A 33 0.06 9.12 5.81
C ILE A 33 -0.60 8.89 7.17
N ILE A 34 -1.15 7.71 7.38
CA ILE A 34 -1.64 7.21 8.67
C ILE A 34 -0.66 6.15 9.16
N GLY A 35 0.02 6.41 10.30
CA GLY A 35 1.08 5.57 10.84
C GLY A 35 2.46 5.92 10.28
N VAL A 36 3.26 6.67 11.07
CA VAL A 36 4.59 7.14 10.68
C VAL A 36 5.66 6.16 11.17
N GLY A 37 5.53 4.90 10.77
CA GLY A 37 6.47 3.82 11.06
C GLY A 37 7.57 3.66 10.00
N ASN A 38 8.21 2.48 9.99
CA ASN A 38 9.26 2.13 9.05
C ASN A 38 8.84 2.27 7.58
N CYS A 39 7.65 1.77 7.22
CA CYS A 39 7.13 1.87 5.85
C CYS A 39 6.93 3.31 5.40
N ALA A 40 6.41 4.18 6.29
CA ALA A 40 6.31 5.61 6.02
C ALA A 40 7.69 6.26 5.86
N SER A 41 8.66 5.90 6.71
CA SER A 41 10.04 6.35 6.59
C SER A 41 10.63 5.97 5.22
N ALA A 42 10.51 4.71 4.82
CA ALA A 42 11.00 4.24 3.53
C ALA A 42 10.29 4.93 2.34
N PHE A 43 8.99 5.18 2.44
CA PHE A 43 8.22 5.87 1.40
C PHE A 43 8.69 7.32 1.23
N VAL A 44 8.83 8.06 2.35
CA VAL A 44 9.33 9.45 2.31
C VAL A 44 10.76 9.50 1.78
N GLN A 45 11.63 8.60 2.25
CA GLN A 45 12.99 8.48 1.73
C GLN A 45 12.99 8.17 0.22
N GLY A 46 12.13 7.24 -0.24
CA GLY A 46 12.03 6.83 -1.64
C GLY A 46 11.67 8.00 -2.56
N VAL A 47 10.68 8.81 -2.19
CA VAL A 47 10.31 10.00 -2.96
C VAL A 47 11.48 10.98 -3.06
N HIS A 48 12.26 11.17 -1.99
CA HIS A 48 13.44 12.02 -2.02
C HIS A 48 14.60 11.42 -2.82
N HIS A 49 14.81 10.12 -2.73
CA HIS A 49 15.89 9.42 -3.43
C HIS A 49 15.73 9.43 -4.94
N TYR A 50 14.50 9.20 -5.40
CA TYR A 50 14.18 9.07 -6.82
C TYR A 50 13.65 10.35 -7.48
N ARG A 51 13.69 11.50 -6.80
CA ARG A 51 13.15 12.75 -7.30
C ARG A 51 13.73 13.22 -8.64
N ASP A 52 15.00 12.87 -8.89
CA ASP A 52 15.73 13.28 -10.10
C ASP A 52 15.96 12.09 -11.04
N ALA A 53 15.25 10.97 -10.84
CA ALA A 53 15.34 9.79 -11.70
C ALA A 53 14.94 10.13 -13.15
N ASN A 54 15.67 9.58 -14.11
CA ASN A 54 15.39 9.80 -15.53
C ASN A 54 14.36 8.80 -16.05
N PRO A 55 13.18 9.24 -16.54
CA PRO A 55 12.17 8.31 -17.07
C PRO A 55 12.61 7.52 -18.32
N ALA A 56 13.67 7.96 -19.01
CA ALA A 56 14.19 7.26 -20.17
C ALA A 56 15.15 6.10 -19.78
N GLU A 57 15.49 5.99 -18.50
CA GLU A 57 16.43 4.99 -17.99
C GLU A 57 15.71 3.93 -17.14
N ARG A 58 16.30 2.73 -17.10
CA ARG A 58 15.89 1.71 -16.14
C ARG A 58 16.48 2.04 -14.78
N VAL A 59 15.64 2.49 -13.84
CA VAL A 59 16.06 2.87 -12.49
C VAL A 59 15.83 1.70 -11.54
N PRO A 60 16.88 1.13 -10.93
CA PRO A 60 16.72 0.05 -9.95
C PRO A 60 15.82 0.49 -8.79
N GLY A 61 14.88 -0.38 -8.39
CA GLY A 61 13.97 -0.14 -7.28
C GLY A 61 12.67 0.58 -7.67
N LEU A 62 12.52 1.05 -8.91
CA LEU A 62 11.25 1.59 -9.42
C LEU A 62 10.68 0.71 -10.54
N MET A 63 9.38 0.44 -10.49
CA MET A 63 8.67 -0.14 -11.63
C MET A 63 8.39 0.95 -12.68
N HIS A 64 8.01 2.14 -12.24
CA HIS A 64 7.77 3.31 -13.09
C HIS A 64 8.43 4.55 -12.50
N VAL A 65 9.30 5.21 -13.24
CA VAL A 65 9.80 6.55 -12.90
C VAL A 65 8.71 7.59 -13.12
N ASP A 66 8.07 7.54 -14.29
CA ASP A 66 6.86 8.30 -14.63
C ASP A 66 5.69 7.32 -14.81
N LEU A 67 4.60 7.52 -14.09
CA LEU A 67 3.40 6.71 -14.18
C LEU A 67 2.25 7.57 -14.69
N GLY A 68 1.92 7.42 -15.98
CA GLY A 68 0.81 8.12 -16.61
C GLY A 68 0.93 9.65 -16.59
N GLY A 69 2.15 10.18 -16.59
CA GLY A 69 2.44 11.62 -16.54
C GLY A 69 2.66 12.16 -15.12
N TYR A 70 2.75 11.29 -14.12
CA TYR A 70 3.18 11.62 -12.78
C TYR A 70 4.55 10.99 -12.48
N HIS A 71 5.58 11.82 -12.41
CA HIS A 71 6.91 11.40 -11.95
C HIS A 71 6.93 11.17 -10.44
N VAL A 72 7.89 10.37 -9.92
CA VAL A 72 8.05 10.16 -8.47
C VAL A 72 8.16 11.47 -7.69
N ARG A 73 8.86 12.49 -8.23
CA ARG A 73 8.98 13.85 -7.64
C ARG A 73 7.67 14.62 -7.52
N ASP A 74 6.61 14.16 -8.18
CA ASP A 74 5.31 14.83 -8.12
C ASP A 74 4.48 14.37 -6.92
N ILE A 75 4.96 13.37 -6.17
CA ILE A 75 4.39 12.99 -4.88
C ILE A 75 4.79 14.05 -3.84
N GLU A 76 3.79 14.64 -3.20
CA GLU A 76 3.92 15.66 -2.18
C GLU A 76 3.20 15.22 -0.90
N PHE A 77 3.91 15.17 0.22
CA PHE A 77 3.30 14.84 1.51
C PHE A 77 2.60 16.07 2.06
N THR A 78 1.35 15.91 2.49
CA THR A 78 0.48 17.04 2.90
C THR A 78 0.03 16.95 4.34
N ALA A 79 -0.13 15.75 4.89
CA ALA A 79 -0.49 15.50 6.28
C ALA A 79 0.07 14.17 6.75
N ALA A 80 0.24 14.02 8.06
CA ALA A 80 0.62 12.77 8.68
C ALA A 80 -0.09 12.60 10.03
N PHE A 81 -0.45 11.37 10.38
CA PHE A 81 -1.14 11.03 11.60
C PHE A 81 -0.43 9.87 12.30
N ASP A 82 -0.15 10.02 13.58
CA ASP A 82 0.43 8.98 14.42
C ASP A 82 -0.09 9.12 15.86
N ILE A 83 0.18 8.15 16.71
CA ILE A 83 -0.21 8.16 18.11
C ILE A 83 0.98 8.19 19.07
N ASP A 84 2.20 7.96 18.56
CA ASP A 84 3.43 7.91 19.33
C ASP A 84 3.82 9.31 19.82
N VAL A 85 4.01 9.46 21.13
CA VAL A 85 4.45 10.72 21.77
C VAL A 85 5.78 11.22 21.20
N THR A 86 6.62 10.34 20.70
CA THR A 86 7.91 10.71 20.11
C THR A 86 7.78 11.30 18.71
N LYS A 87 6.60 11.19 18.06
CA LYS A 87 6.33 11.61 16.68
C LYS A 87 5.31 12.72 16.58
N VAL A 88 4.23 12.66 17.34
CA VAL A 88 3.16 13.67 17.35
C VAL A 88 3.72 15.04 17.68
N GLY A 89 3.35 16.06 16.89
CA GLY A 89 3.84 17.43 17.00
C GLY A 89 5.17 17.69 16.30
N LYS A 90 5.89 16.67 15.84
CA LYS A 90 7.09 16.84 15.02
C LYS A 90 6.74 17.04 13.54
N ASP A 91 7.69 17.60 12.80
CA ASP A 91 7.63 17.55 11.32
C ASP A 91 7.86 16.12 10.82
N LEU A 92 7.18 15.73 9.75
CA LEU A 92 7.32 14.40 9.16
C LEU A 92 8.78 14.04 8.86
N GLY A 93 9.60 15.01 8.39
CA GLY A 93 11.03 14.80 8.12
C GLY A 93 11.87 14.46 9.34
N GLN A 94 11.36 14.73 10.55
CA GLN A 94 11.94 14.32 11.83
C GLN A 94 11.28 13.04 12.37
N ALA A 95 9.95 12.96 12.24
CA ALA A 95 9.17 11.86 12.79
C ALA A 95 9.49 10.50 12.18
N ILE A 96 9.87 10.46 10.90
CA ILE A 96 10.29 9.23 10.21
C ILE A 96 11.53 8.56 10.81
N TRP A 97 12.28 9.27 11.67
CA TRP A 97 13.46 8.77 12.39
C TRP A 97 13.24 8.62 13.89
N ALA A 98 12.04 8.90 14.37
CA ALA A 98 11.73 8.91 15.80
C ALA A 98 11.17 7.57 16.29
N GLY A 99 11.26 7.36 17.61
CA GLY A 99 10.72 6.18 18.28
C GLY A 99 11.38 4.87 17.83
N GLU A 100 10.58 3.86 17.63
CA GLU A 100 11.02 2.52 17.27
C GLU A 100 11.31 2.33 15.75
N ASN A 101 11.38 3.42 14.98
CA ASN A 101 11.71 3.35 13.57
C ASN A 101 13.18 2.93 13.38
N ASN A 102 13.41 1.81 12.70
CA ASN A 102 14.73 1.21 12.51
C ASN A 102 15.03 0.85 11.05
N THR A 103 14.29 1.44 10.09
CA THR A 103 14.59 1.25 8.67
C THR A 103 15.94 1.87 8.29
N ILE A 104 16.61 1.27 7.30
CA ILE A 104 17.89 1.77 6.80
C ILE A 104 17.74 3.18 6.23
N GLN A 105 18.72 4.03 6.51
CA GLN A 105 18.80 5.35 5.89
C GLN A 105 19.49 5.24 4.53
N PHE A 106 18.72 5.40 3.45
CA PHE A 106 19.25 5.39 2.06
C PHE A 106 19.08 6.74 1.35
N ALA A 107 18.40 7.70 2.00
CA ALA A 107 18.25 9.06 1.49
C ALA A 107 18.43 10.12 2.58
N LYS A 108 18.91 11.29 2.18
CA LYS A 108 18.95 12.48 3.05
C LYS A 108 17.64 13.24 2.90
N VAL A 109 16.71 13.04 3.83
CA VAL A 109 15.44 13.76 3.88
C VAL A 109 15.61 15.06 4.69
N PRO A 110 15.14 16.22 4.20
CA PRO A 110 15.14 17.44 5.00
C PRO A 110 14.37 17.25 6.31
N LYS A 111 14.93 17.74 7.43
CA LYS A 111 14.27 17.68 8.73
C LYS A 111 12.96 18.48 8.77
N ARG A 112 12.76 19.43 7.87
CA ARG A 112 11.60 20.31 7.78
C ARG A 112 10.94 20.16 6.40
N LEU A 113 9.93 19.29 6.33
CA LEU A 113 9.07 19.12 5.17
C LEU A 113 7.83 20.05 5.23
N ARG A 114 7.61 20.70 6.37
CA ARG A 114 6.40 21.50 6.69
C ARG A 114 5.13 20.65 6.72
N VAL A 115 5.27 19.42 7.14
CA VAL A 115 4.18 18.45 7.30
C VAL A 115 4.14 18.03 8.76
N PRO A 116 3.31 18.65 9.60
CA PRO A 116 3.21 18.26 11.00
C PRO A 116 2.57 16.87 11.14
N VAL A 117 3.05 16.09 12.11
CA VAL A 117 2.43 14.84 12.51
C VAL A 117 1.36 15.13 13.53
N HIS A 118 0.11 14.91 13.17
CA HIS A 118 -1.05 15.11 14.03
C HIS A 118 -1.36 13.86 14.85
N ARG A 119 -1.99 14.06 16.03
CA ARG A 119 -2.44 12.93 16.83
C ARG A 119 -3.60 12.21 16.17
N GLY A 120 -3.39 10.93 15.86
CA GLY A 120 -4.37 10.06 15.27
C GLY A 120 -5.27 9.33 16.28
N MET A 121 -6.22 8.55 15.74
CA MET A 121 -7.11 7.69 16.52
C MET A 121 -6.42 6.36 16.87
N THR A 122 -6.71 5.82 18.04
CA THR A 122 -6.03 4.61 18.54
C THR A 122 -6.92 3.37 18.50
N HIS A 123 -8.19 3.47 18.86
CA HIS A 123 -9.09 2.30 19.02
C HIS A 123 -8.34 1.04 19.50
N ASP A 124 -8.25 0.00 18.65
CA ASP A 124 -7.60 -1.29 18.84
C ASP A 124 -6.11 -1.33 18.39
N GLY A 125 -5.49 -0.16 18.13
CA GLY A 125 -4.23 -0.08 17.38
C GLY A 125 -2.99 -0.72 18.01
N LEU A 126 -2.78 -0.67 19.34
CA LEU A 126 -1.50 -1.06 19.94
C LEU A 126 -1.41 -2.54 20.38
N GLY A 127 -2.45 -3.14 20.91
CA GLY A 127 -2.36 -4.47 21.48
C GLY A 127 -1.37 -4.62 22.66
N TYR A 128 -1.12 -5.87 23.08
CA TYR A 128 -0.31 -6.15 24.25
C TYR A 128 1.17 -5.81 24.08
N TYR A 129 1.77 -6.17 22.94
CA TYR A 129 3.21 -5.99 22.72
C TYR A 129 3.56 -4.53 22.39
N LEU A 130 2.89 -3.92 21.42
CA LEU A 130 3.23 -2.55 21.01
C LEU A 130 3.08 -1.51 22.12
N LYS A 131 2.10 -1.68 23.03
CA LYS A 131 1.95 -0.77 24.18
C LYS A 131 3.14 -0.76 25.16
N GLN A 132 4.03 -1.76 25.08
CA GLN A 132 5.25 -1.81 25.89
C GLN A 132 6.37 -0.94 25.29
N LYS A 133 6.27 -0.62 23.99
CA LYS A 133 7.26 0.13 23.22
C LYS A 133 6.79 1.54 22.86
N ILE A 134 5.49 1.70 22.63
CA ILE A 134 4.90 2.94 22.13
C ILE A 134 4.05 3.58 23.23
N THR A 135 4.43 4.80 23.61
CA THR A 135 3.64 5.64 24.52
C THR A 135 2.73 6.55 23.71
N LYS A 136 1.43 6.51 23.99
CA LYS A 136 0.46 7.35 23.30
C LYS A 136 0.67 8.82 23.63
N ALA A 137 0.70 9.67 22.63
CA ALA A 137 0.68 11.13 22.82
C ALA A 137 -0.59 11.56 23.56
N PRO A 138 -0.49 12.51 24.50
CA PRO A 138 -1.65 13.09 25.19
C PRO A 138 -2.53 13.90 24.23
N GLY A 139 -3.72 14.27 24.70
CA GLY A 139 -4.68 15.12 23.96
C GLY A 139 -5.69 14.31 23.14
N GLU A 140 -6.52 15.03 22.42
CA GLU A 140 -7.60 14.48 21.60
C GLU A 140 -7.11 14.10 20.20
N THR A 141 -7.87 13.24 19.53
CA THR A 141 -7.66 12.93 18.12
C THR A 141 -7.87 14.20 17.28
N ALA A 142 -6.96 14.47 16.37
CA ALA A 142 -7.08 15.59 15.47
C ALA A 142 -8.32 15.45 14.56
N ASP A 143 -8.83 16.56 14.08
CA ASP A 143 -9.90 16.60 13.09
C ASP A 143 -9.34 16.18 11.71
N ILE A 144 -9.45 14.89 11.42
CA ILE A 144 -8.86 14.27 10.21
C ILE A 144 -9.49 14.85 8.95
N VAL A 145 -10.81 14.96 8.92
CA VAL A 145 -11.55 15.46 7.72
C VAL A 145 -11.14 16.89 7.40
N ARG A 146 -11.09 17.76 8.41
CA ARG A 146 -10.69 19.15 8.24
C ARG A 146 -9.25 19.25 7.72
N ILE A 147 -8.31 18.52 8.34
CA ILE A 147 -6.88 18.54 7.93
C ILE A 147 -6.71 18.08 6.50
N LEU A 148 -7.32 16.95 6.13
CA LEU A 148 -7.25 16.42 4.75
C LEU A 148 -7.86 17.39 3.72
N SER A 149 -8.92 18.09 4.11
CA SER A 149 -9.59 19.08 3.24
C SER A 149 -8.75 20.34 3.08
N GLU A 150 -8.25 20.93 4.18
CA GLU A 150 -7.42 22.15 4.18
C GLU A 150 -6.11 21.93 3.42
N THR A 151 -5.49 20.75 3.55
CA THR A 151 -4.27 20.39 2.85
C THR A 151 -4.51 19.91 1.42
N ARG A 152 -5.78 19.85 0.98
CA ARG A 152 -6.19 19.37 -0.35
C ARG A 152 -5.58 18.00 -0.68
N THR A 153 -5.52 17.10 0.29
CA THR A 153 -5.01 15.75 0.10
C THR A 153 -5.78 15.02 -0.99
N ASP A 154 -5.07 14.34 -1.88
CA ASP A 154 -5.66 13.53 -2.95
C ASP A 154 -5.84 12.08 -2.48
N VAL A 155 -4.80 11.50 -1.87
CA VAL A 155 -4.74 10.08 -1.52
C VAL A 155 -4.22 9.93 -0.09
N VAL A 156 -4.85 9.05 0.68
CA VAL A 156 -4.41 8.67 2.02
C VAL A 156 -3.84 7.27 2.00
N VAL A 157 -2.65 7.09 2.58
CA VAL A 157 -1.98 5.79 2.74
C VAL A 157 -2.07 5.34 4.18
N SER A 158 -2.54 4.12 4.42
CA SER A 158 -2.62 3.51 5.75
C SER A 158 -1.50 2.51 5.98
N TYR A 159 -0.71 2.76 7.03
CA TYR A 159 0.35 1.91 7.57
C TYR A 159 0.09 1.56 9.04
N LEU A 160 -1.17 1.43 9.42
CA LEU A 160 -1.54 1.01 10.77
C LEU A 160 -0.98 -0.38 11.09
N PRO A 161 -0.72 -0.70 12.36
CA PRO A 161 -0.26 -2.04 12.72
C PRO A 161 -1.33 -3.10 12.48
N VAL A 162 -0.89 -4.33 12.24
CA VAL A 162 -1.77 -5.51 12.12
C VAL A 162 -2.69 -5.62 13.33
N GLY A 163 -3.96 -5.93 13.12
CA GLY A 163 -4.99 -6.00 14.16
C GLY A 163 -5.66 -4.67 14.49
N SER A 164 -5.42 -3.62 13.69
CA SER A 164 -6.08 -2.31 13.83
C SER A 164 -7.41 -2.24 13.05
N GLU A 165 -8.31 -3.20 13.29
CA GLU A 165 -9.57 -3.35 12.56
C GLU A 165 -10.48 -2.13 12.72
N GLN A 166 -10.74 -1.73 13.97
CA GLN A 166 -11.64 -0.62 14.27
C GLN A 166 -11.03 0.72 13.87
N ALA A 167 -9.74 0.90 14.14
CA ALA A 167 -9.03 2.11 13.75
C ALA A 167 -9.03 2.29 12.22
N THR A 168 -8.75 1.24 11.45
CA THR A 168 -8.76 1.29 9.99
C THR A 168 -10.13 1.67 9.45
N LYS A 169 -11.20 1.02 9.92
CA LYS A 169 -12.58 1.30 9.48
C LYS A 169 -12.99 2.74 9.84
N TRP A 170 -12.61 3.20 11.02
CA TRP A 170 -12.85 4.59 11.44
C TRP A 170 -12.14 5.58 10.51
N TYR A 171 -10.86 5.34 10.18
CA TYR A 171 -10.14 6.21 9.25
C TYR A 171 -10.73 6.19 7.83
N VAL A 172 -11.23 5.05 7.37
CA VAL A 172 -11.90 4.95 6.06
C VAL A 172 -13.12 5.87 6.00
N GLU A 173 -13.91 5.98 7.08
CA GLU A 173 -15.01 6.94 7.15
C GLU A 173 -14.52 8.39 6.98
N GLN A 174 -13.44 8.76 7.67
CA GLN A 174 -12.86 10.11 7.56
C GLN A 174 -12.32 10.40 6.15
N VAL A 175 -11.70 9.38 5.52
CA VAL A 175 -11.17 9.47 4.15
C VAL A 175 -12.28 9.68 3.13
N LEU A 176 -13.38 8.93 3.25
CA LEU A 176 -14.56 9.07 2.39
C LEU A 176 -15.21 10.45 2.56
N GLU A 177 -15.37 10.92 3.79
CA GLU A 177 -15.94 12.23 4.09
C GLU A 177 -15.07 13.37 3.56
N ALA A 178 -13.74 13.26 3.68
CA ALA A 178 -12.79 14.23 3.14
C ALA A 178 -12.68 14.19 1.60
N GLY A 179 -13.25 13.17 0.96
CA GLY A 179 -13.19 13.01 -0.50
C GLY A 179 -11.80 12.63 -0.99
N CYS A 180 -11.11 11.71 -0.34
CA CYS A 180 -9.77 11.25 -0.73
C CYS A 180 -9.81 9.82 -1.27
N GLY A 181 -8.89 9.49 -2.19
CA GLY A 181 -8.59 8.11 -2.52
C GLY A 181 -7.86 7.41 -1.39
N PHE A 182 -7.85 6.08 -1.36
CA PHE A 182 -7.28 5.32 -0.27
C PHE A 182 -6.33 4.22 -0.74
N VAL A 183 -5.17 4.09 -0.12
CA VAL A 183 -4.23 2.97 -0.30
C VAL A 183 -4.12 2.23 1.02
N ASN A 184 -4.68 1.03 1.07
CA ASN A 184 -4.71 0.21 2.27
C ASN A 184 -3.57 -0.81 2.28
N CYS A 185 -2.47 -0.46 2.97
CA CYS A 185 -1.28 -1.31 3.04
C CYS A 185 -1.36 -2.39 4.13
N VAL A 186 -2.43 -2.43 4.93
CA VAL A 186 -2.57 -3.33 6.07
C VAL A 186 -3.59 -4.44 5.78
N PRO A 187 -3.49 -5.60 6.43
CA PRO A 187 -4.39 -6.75 6.22
C PRO A 187 -5.73 -6.59 6.96
N VAL A 188 -6.33 -5.41 6.88
CA VAL A 188 -7.71 -5.15 7.27
C VAL A 188 -8.53 -5.05 6.00
N PHE A 189 -9.56 -5.88 5.85
CA PHE A 189 -10.30 -5.99 4.60
C PHE A 189 -11.23 -4.79 4.41
N ILE A 190 -10.87 -3.93 3.48
CA ILE A 190 -11.64 -2.76 3.04
C ILE A 190 -11.94 -2.87 1.54
N ALA A 191 -10.91 -2.91 0.68
CA ALA A 191 -11.10 -3.03 -0.76
C ALA A 191 -11.78 -4.35 -1.15
N ARG A 192 -11.45 -5.43 -0.42
CA ARG A 192 -12.02 -6.76 -0.62
C ARG A 192 -13.50 -6.87 -0.23
N GLU A 193 -13.96 -6.04 0.71
CA GLU A 193 -15.33 -6.11 1.23
C GLU A 193 -16.30 -5.33 0.32
N ASP A 194 -17.35 -6.00 -0.15
CA ASP A 194 -18.39 -5.40 -1.01
C ASP A 194 -19.01 -4.13 -0.43
N TYR A 195 -19.20 -4.10 0.89
CA TYR A 195 -19.74 -2.95 1.60
C TYR A 195 -18.90 -1.69 1.37
N TRP A 196 -17.60 -1.77 1.62
CA TRP A 196 -16.68 -0.64 1.48
C TRP A 196 -16.44 -0.31 0.01
N ASN A 197 -16.25 -1.32 -0.84
CA ASN A 197 -16.02 -1.13 -2.27
C ASN A 197 -17.18 -0.36 -2.91
N ARG A 198 -18.41 -0.71 -2.57
CA ARG A 198 -19.62 0.02 -3.01
C ARG A 198 -19.59 1.48 -2.56
N ARG A 199 -19.27 1.77 -1.31
CA ARG A 199 -19.19 3.15 -0.78
C ARG A 199 -18.14 3.99 -1.51
N PHE A 200 -16.95 3.44 -1.75
CA PHE A 200 -15.93 4.10 -2.57
C PHE A 200 -16.42 4.34 -4.00
N LYS A 201 -17.14 3.40 -4.58
CA LYS A 201 -17.72 3.50 -5.92
C LYS A 201 -18.77 4.60 -6.00
N GLU A 202 -19.69 4.64 -5.06
CA GLU A 202 -20.74 5.66 -4.96
C GLU A 202 -20.16 7.06 -4.75
N ALA A 203 -19.13 7.18 -3.92
CA ALA A 203 -18.41 8.43 -3.69
C ALA A 203 -17.50 8.83 -4.87
N ARG A 204 -17.30 7.97 -5.88
CA ARG A 204 -16.35 8.14 -6.99
C ARG A 204 -14.91 8.35 -6.50
N LEU A 205 -14.53 7.66 -5.46
CA LEU A 205 -13.20 7.67 -4.88
C LEU A 205 -12.53 6.32 -5.10
N PRO A 206 -11.27 6.26 -5.56
CA PRO A 206 -10.58 5.01 -5.78
C PRO A 206 -10.02 4.44 -4.48
N ILE A 207 -9.93 3.11 -4.44
CA ILE A 207 -9.18 2.38 -3.42
C ILE A 207 -8.25 1.36 -4.07
N VAL A 208 -7.01 1.27 -3.57
CA VAL A 208 -6.05 0.21 -3.85
C VAL A 208 -5.77 -0.52 -2.53
N GLY A 209 -6.14 -1.77 -2.42
CA GLY A 209 -6.09 -2.57 -1.18
C GLY A 209 -6.31 -4.06 -1.49
N ASP A 210 -6.15 -4.93 -0.52
CA ASP A 210 -5.68 -4.76 0.86
C ASP A 210 -4.38 -5.54 1.06
N ASP A 211 -3.59 -5.20 2.09
CA ASP A 211 -2.33 -5.86 2.46
C ASP A 211 -1.26 -5.80 1.35
N ILE A 212 -0.38 -4.83 1.47
CA ILE A 212 0.65 -4.53 0.45
C ILE A 212 1.57 -5.73 0.16
N LYS A 213 1.83 -5.98 -1.12
CA LYS A 213 2.95 -6.82 -1.58
C LYS A 213 4.26 -6.03 -1.50
N SER A 214 5.37 -6.72 -1.25
CA SER A 214 6.70 -6.14 -1.49
C SER A 214 7.08 -6.30 -2.96
N GLN A 215 8.03 -5.52 -3.48
CA GLN A 215 8.49 -5.66 -4.88
C GLN A 215 9.06 -7.06 -5.14
N VAL A 216 10.01 -7.50 -4.32
CA VAL A 216 10.50 -8.88 -4.31
C VAL A 216 10.46 -9.36 -2.86
N GLY A 217 9.35 -9.93 -2.45
CA GLY A 217 9.13 -10.44 -1.10
C GLY A 217 8.72 -11.90 -1.11
N ALA A 218 8.62 -12.49 0.08
CA ALA A 218 8.32 -13.90 0.24
C ALA A 218 7.06 -14.35 -0.51
N THR A 219 5.98 -13.55 -0.47
CA THR A 219 4.74 -13.86 -1.18
C THR A 219 4.95 -13.91 -2.70
N ILE A 220 5.64 -12.92 -3.28
CA ILE A 220 5.90 -12.88 -4.73
C ILE A 220 6.77 -14.04 -5.17
N VAL A 221 7.84 -14.32 -4.41
CA VAL A 221 8.75 -15.44 -4.71
C VAL A 221 8.01 -16.78 -4.61
N HIS A 222 7.22 -16.97 -3.57
CA HIS A 222 6.44 -18.20 -3.38
C HIS A 222 5.41 -18.40 -4.50
N ARG A 223 4.68 -17.33 -4.89
CA ARG A 223 3.78 -17.36 -6.05
C ARG A 223 4.51 -17.72 -7.34
N ALA A 224 5.68 -17.12 -7.58
CA ALA A 224 6.48 -17.44 -8.77
C ALA A 224 6.93 -18.91 -8.80
N LEU A 225 7.31 -19.48 -7.66
CA LEU A 225 7.65 -20.89 -7.54
C LEU A 225 6.44 -21.79 -7.78
N ALA A 226 5.29 -21.49 -7.18
CA ALA A 226 4.06 -22.25 -7.38
C ALA A 226 3.65 -22.23 -8.85
N ARG A 227 3.71 -21.07 -9.51
CA ARG A 227 3.43 -20.94 -10.93
C ARG A 227 4.42 -21.70 -11.80
N LEU A 228 5.72 -21.64 -11.48
CA LEU A 228 6.76 -22.39 -12.17
C LEU A 228 6.47 -23.90 -12.16
N LEU A 229 6.09 -24.45 -11.01
CA LEU A 229 5.76 -25.87 -10.87
C LEU A 229 4.56 -26.23 -11.74
N ALA A 230 3.48 -25.45 -11.65
CA ALA A 230 2.27 -25.65 -12.47
C ALA A 230 2.58 -25.61 -13.98
N ASP A 231 3.28 -24.57 -14.45
CA ASP A 231 3.66 -24.41 -15.87
C ASP A 231 4.59 -25.53 -16.38
N ARG A 232 5.27 -26.25 -15.48
CA ARG A 232 6.19 -27.35 -15.80
C ARG A 232 5.58 -28.74 -15.55
N GLY A 233 4.29 -28.82 -15.21
CA GLY A 233 3.58 -30.07 -14.94
C GLY A 233 4.05 -30.80 -13.69
N VAL A 234 4.59 -30.07 -12.71
CA VAL A 234 4.97 -30.61 -11.42
C VAL A 234 3.83 -30.38 -10.44
N LYS A 235 3.29 -31.44 -9.87
CA LYS A 235 2.24 -31.37 -8.87
C LYS A 235 2.84 -30.93 -7.52
N MET A 236 2.37 -29.80 -6.97
CA MET A 236 2.71 -29.42 -5.60
C MET A 236 1.94 -30.31 -4.62
N LEU A 237 2.62 -30.91 -3.69
CA LEU A 237 2.03 -31.77 -2.65
C LEU A 237 1.87 -31.01 -1.33
N ARG A 238 2.88 -30.24 -0.94
CA ARG A 238 2.85 -29.41 0.27
C ARG A 238 3.83 -28.26 0.20
N THR A 239 3.57 -27.23 0.99
CA THR A 239 4.45 -26.07 1.04
C THR A 239 4.43 -25.38 2.39
N SER A 240 5.57 -24.78 2.75
CA SER A 240 5.66 -23.92 3.92
C SER A 240 6.43 -22.63 3.63
N GLN A 241 6.06 -21.56 4.33
CA GLN A 241 6.76 -20.29 4.32
C GLN A 241 6.88 -19.78 5.77
N LEU A 242 8.10 -19.75 6.27
CA LEU A 242 8.44 -19.16 7.57
C LEU A 242 9.06 -17.79 7.33
N ASN A 243 8.66 -16.79 8.12
CA ASN A 243 9.25 -15.46 8.02
C ASN A 243 9.75 -15.01 9.38
N VAL A 244 10.89 -14.38 9.47
CA VAL A 244 11.49 -13.83 10.67
C VAL A 244 11.95 -12.41 10.41
N GLY A 245 11.71 -11.49 11.32
CA GLY A 245 12.09 -10.08 11.14
C GLY A 245 12.30 -9.37 12.47
N GLY A 246 12.84 -8.15 12.43
CA GLY A 246 13.21 -7.41 13.62
C GLY A 246 12.56 -6.04 13.76
N ASN A 247 11.59 -5.69 12.91
CA ASN A 247 10.86 -4.44 13.01
C ASN A 247 9.60 -4.55 13.89
N MET A 248 8.92 -3.44 14.10
CA MET A 248 7.75 -3.39 14.99
C MET A 248 6.53 -4.16 14.45
N ASP A 249 6.43 -4.42 13.15
CA ASP A 249 5.37 -5.29 12.61
C ASP A 249 5.59 -6.74 13.09
N PHE A 250 6.83 -7.22 13.08
CA PHE A 250 7.16 -8.55 13.61
C PHE A 250 6.99 -8.63 15.12
N TYR A 251 7.34 -7.57 15.86
CA TYR A 251 7.09 -7.51 17.30
C TYR A 251 5.59 -7.54 17.63
N ASN A 252 4.78 -6.80 16.90
CA ASN A 252 3.32 -6.82 17.01
C ASN A 252 2.74 -8.22 16.70
N MET A 253 3.33 -8.93 15.75
CA MET A 253 2.88 -10.29 15.36
C MET A 253 3.14 -11.39 16.40
N LEU A 254 3.86 -11.12 17.47
CA LEU A 254 3.94 -12.03 18.62
C LEU A 254 2.57 -12.19 19.29
N GLU A 255 1.66 -11.21 19.15
CA GLU A 255 0.27 -11.29 19.58
C GLU A 255 -0.56 -12.08 18.56
N ARG A 256 -0.60 -13.39 18.72
CA ARG A 256 -1.17 -14.32 17.73
C ARG A 256 -2.65 -14.10 17.44
N GLU A 257 -3.40 -13.65 18.42
CA GLU A 257 -4.84 -13.35 18.30
C GLU A 257 -5.13 -12.21 17.28
N ARG A 258 -4.16 -11.32 17.07
CA ARG A 258 -4.28 -10.21 16.11
C ARG A 258 -3.93 -10.59 14.67
N LEU A 259 -3.54 -11.84 14.40
CA LEU A 259 -2.99 -12.28 13.12
C LEU A 259 -3.99 -12.93 12.17
N GLU A 260 -5.23 -13.12 12.57
CA GLU A 260 -6.21 -13.88 11.81
C GLU A 260 -6.34 -13.37 10.37
N SER A 261 -6.64 -12.07 10.20
CA SER A 261 -6.75 -11.44 8.87
C SER A 261 -5.45 -11.55 8.06
N LYS A 262 -4.29 -11.40 8.72
CA LYS A 262 -2.99 -11.51 8.04
C LYS A 262 -2.67 -12.93 7.59
N LYS A 263 -3.06 -13.95 8.36
CA LYS A 263 -2.91 -15.36 7.98
C LYS A 263 -3.79 -15.69 6.77
N ILE A 264 -5.05 -15.27 6.80
CA ILE A 264 -5.99 -15.43 5.68
C ILE A 264 -5.43 -14.76 4.42
N SER A 265 -5.01 -13.50 4.52
CA SER A 265 -4.46 -12.74 3.40
C SER A 265 -3.26 -13.42 2.74
N LYS A 266 -2.26 -13.82 3.53
CA LYS A 266 -1.04 -14.45 3.01
C LYS A 266 -1.31 -15.81 2.38
N THR A 267 -2.11 -16.66 3.04
CA THR A 267 -2.45 -17.98 2.54
C THR A 267 -3.22 -17.88 1.22
N ALA A 268 -4.28 -17.06 1.19
CA ALA A 268 -5.06 -16.83 -0.01
C ALA A 268 -4.21 -16.28 -1.18
N ALA A 269 -3.27 -15.39 -0.91
CA ALA A 269 -2.39 -14.85 -1.94
C ALA A 269 -1.54 -15.92 -2.63
N VAL A 270 -1.07 -16.94 -1.91
CA VAL A 270 -0.25 -18.03 -2.49
C VAL A 270 -1.15 -19.10 -3.11
N THR A 271 -2.20 -19.54 -2.41
CA THR A 271 -3.04 -20.65 -2.90
C THR A 271 -3.91 -20.29 -4.10
N SER A 272 -4.23 -19.00 -4.28
CA SER A 272 -5.06 -18.51 -5.40
C SER A 272 -4.47 -18.74 -6.80
N ILE A 273 -3.20 -19.08 -6.91
CA ILE A 273 -2.52 -19.35 -8.18
C ILE A 273 -2.18 -20.82 -8.38
N MET A 274 -2.58 -21.68 -7.46
CA MET A 274 -2.41 -23.13 -7.57
C MET A 274 -3.53 -23.72 -8.39
N ASP A 275 -3.22 -24.70 -9.25
CA ASP A 275 -4.21 -25.38 -10.09
C ASP A 275 -5.13 -26.29 -9.26
N GLU A 276 -4.62 -26.84 -8.15
CA GLU A 276 -5.37 -27.66 -7.20
C GLU A 276 -5.31 -27.06 -5.79
N THR A 277 -6.42 -27.11 -5.07
CA THR A 277 -6.46 -26.71 -3.65
C THR A 277 -5.78 -27.77 -2.81
N LEU A 278 -4.71 -27.40 -2.12
CA LEU A 278 -4.04 -28.28 -1.16
C LEU A 278 -4.85 -28.41 0.16
N PRO A 279 -4.79 -29.58 0.84
CA PRO A 279 -5.30 -29.71 2.19
C PRO A 279 -4.71 -28.66 3.14
N ALA A 280 -5.48 -28.25 4.14
CA ALA A 280 -5.04 -27.18 5.07
C ALA A 280 -3.76 -27.53 5.82
N ASP A 281 -3.54 -28.82 6.13
CA ASP A 281 -2.35 -29.30 6.83
C ASP A 281 -1.10 -29.37 5.93
N ASP A 282 -1.27 -29.32 4.62
CA ASP A 282 -0.19 -29.33 3.64
C ASP A 282 0.27 -27.91 3.23
N VAL A 283 -0.38 -26.86 3.76
CA VAL A 283 -0.02 -25.46 3.51
C VAL A 283 0.22 -24.72 4.79
N TYR A 284 1.47 -24.33 5.04
CA TYR A 284 1.80 -23.49 6.18
C TYR A 284 2.45 -22.18 5.74
N ILE A 285 1.71 -21.06 5.79
CA ILE A 285 2.23 -19.72 5.55
C ILE A 285 2.13 -18.95 6.86
N GLY A 286 3.14 -19.18 7.70
CA GLY A 286 3.12 -18.75 9.08
C GLY A 286 3.31 -17.27 9.28
N PRO A 287 2.71 -16.78 10.38
CA PRO A 287 3.36 -15.74 11.11
C PRO A 287 4.70 -16.27 11.58
N SER A 288 5.57 -15.37 11.78
CA SER A 288 6.95 -15.59 11.98
C SER A 288 7.34 -15.23 13.38
N ASP A 289 8.62 -15.24 13.62
CA ASP A 289 9.17 -14.87 14.90
C ASP A 289 9.84 -13.49 14.83
N TYR A 290 10.07 -12.89 16.00
CA TYR A 290 10.71 -11.59 16.14
C TYR A 290 12.15 -11.77 16.66
N VAL A 291 13.11 -11.24 15.91
CA VAL A 291 14.52 -11.23 16.25
C VAL A 291 15.05 -9.79 16.23
N PRO A 292 15.21 -9.12 17.39
CA PRO A 292 15.47 -7.68 17.48
C PRO A 292 16.69 -7.20 16.68
N TRP A 293 17.79 -7.96 16.68
CA TRP A 293 19.02 -7.57 16.00
C TRP A 293 18.96 -7.59 14.48
N LEU A 294 17.89 -8.16 13.89
CA LEU A 294 17.64 -8.06 12.46
C LEU A 294 17.28 -6.63 12.03
N GLY A 295 16.79 -5.78 12.95
CA GLY A 295 16.32 -4.45 12.60
C GLY A 295 15.18 -4.53 11.59
N ASP A 296 15.24 -3.76 10.50
CA ASP A 296 14.23 -3.78 9.43
C ASP A 296 14.47 -4.88 8.38
N ARG A 297 15.39 -5.81 8.61
CA ARG A 297 15.60 -6.98 7.76
C ARG A 297 14.56 -8.06 8.06
N LYS A 298 14.25 -8.81 7.01
CA LYS A 298 13.32 -9.93 7.05
C LYS A 298 13.89 -11.11 6.30
N TRP A 299 13.85 -12.25 6.93
CA TRP A 299 14.12 -13.54 6.30
C TRP A 299 12.83 -14.25 5.97
N ALA A 300 12.81 -14.91 4.82
CA ALA A 300 11.78 -15.87 4.47
C ALA A 300 12.44 -17.19 4.10
N HIS A 301 11.97 -18.27 4.69
CA HIS A 301 12.36 -19.63 4.32
C HIS A 301 11.16 -20.31 3.69
N ILE A 302 11.26 -20.65 2.40
CA ILE A 302 10.20 -21.27 1.62
C ILE A 302 10.63 -22.69 1.29
N ARG A 303 9.77 -23.67 1.58
CA ARG A 303 9.92 -25.06 1.19
C ARG A 303 8.73 -25.48 0.35
N VAL A 304 8.99 -26.14 -0.75
CA VAL A 304 7.99 -26.74 -1.65
C VAL A 304 8.34 -28.19 -1.86
N GLU A 305 7.39 -29.09 -1.66
CA GLU A 305 7.49 -30.51 -1.98
C GLU A 305 6.51 -30.82 -3.10
N GLY A 306 6.99 -31.48 -4.13
CA GLY A 306 6.22 -31.78 -5.32
C GLY A 306 6.52 -33.16 -5.88
N GLN A 307 5.72 -33.52 -6.89
CA GLN A 307 5.80 -34.76 -7.64
C GLN A 307 6.02 -34.42 -9.10
N ALA A 308 7.14 -34.89 -9.63
CA ALA A 308 7.57 -34.64 -11.01
C ALA A 308 7.28 -35.85 -11.91
N PHE A 309 7.88 -35.89 -13.09
CA PHE A 309 7.73 -36.99 -14.05
C PHE A 309 8.04 -38.37 -13.44
N GLY A 310 7.16 -39.36 -13.69
CA GLY A 310 7.29 -40.68 -13.11
C GLY A 310 7.06 -40.79 -11.62
N ASP A 311 6.29 -39.85 -11.06
CA ASP A 311 5.98 -39.73 -9.62
C ASP A 311 7.21 -39.52 -8.73
N VAL A 312 8.34 -39.10 -9.32
CA VAL A 312 9.58 -38.88 -8.58
C VAL A 312 9.45 -37.61 -7.71
N PRO A 313 9.85 -37.66 -6.43
CA PRO A 313 9.81 -36.49 -5.55
C PRO A 313 10.71 -35.35 -6.05
N LEU A 314 10.22 -34.14 -5.94
CA LEU A 314 10.96 -32.89 -6.16
C LEU A 314 10.82 -32.03 -4.90
N ASN A 315 11.93 -31.62 -4.33
CA ASN A 315 11.96 -30.73 -3.19
C ASN A 315 12.73 -29.46 -3.54
N LEU A 316 12.20 -28.32 -3.15
CA LEU A 316 12.84 -27.03 -3.34
C LEU A 316 12.85 -26.27 -2.02
N GLU A 317 14.01 -25.72 -1.68
CA GLU A 317 14.18 -24.81 -0.55
C GLU A 317 14.79 -23.51 -1.03
N LEU A 318 14.26 -22.40 -0.53
CA LEU A 318 14.73 -21.06 -0.84
C LEU A 318 14.75 -20.22 0.43
N LYS A 319 15.89 -19.55 0.67
CA LYS A 319 16.02 -18.51 1.67
C LYS A 319 16.12 -17.15 1.00
N LEU A 320 15.26 -16.23 1.38
CA LEU A 320 15.26 -14.84 0.94
C LEU A 320 15.58 -13.94 2.14
N GLU A 321 16.46 -12.95 1.96
CA GLU A 321 16.66 -11.86 2.90
C GLU A 321 16.43 -10.52 2.18
N VAL A 322 15.63 -9.64 2.79
CA VAL A 322 15.32 -8.31 2.26
C VAL A 322 15.29 -7.27 3.38
N TRP A 323 15.49 -6.00 3.02
CA TRP A 323 15.07 -4.87 3.83
C TRP A 323 13.58 -4.66 3.62
N ASP A 324 12.76 -4.93 4.65
CA ASP A 324 11.30 -5.09 4.51
C ASP A 324 10.62 -3.79 4.08
N SER A 325 10.90 -2.69 4.76
CA SER A 325 10.21 -1.42 4.52
C SER A 325 10.58 -0.75 3.19
N PRO A 326 11.87 -0.64 2.80
CA PRO A 326 12.23 -0.14 1.47
C PRO A 326 11.64 -0.98 0.34
N ASN A 327 11.57 -2.30 0.52
CA ASN A 327 11.02 -3.23 -0.47
C ASN A 327 9.51 -3.06 -0.70
N SER A 328 8.79 -2.42 0.23
CA SER A 328 7.37 -2.06 0.07
C SER A 328 7.16 -0.65 -0.51
N ALA A 329 8.11 0.26 -0.32
CA ALA A 329 7.96 1.66 -0.69
C ALA A 329 7.76 1.88 -2.20
N GLY A 330 8.45 1.12 -3.05
CA GLY A 330 8.28 1.19 -4.50
C GLY A 330 6.87 0.81 -4.97
N ILE A 331 6.20 -0.09 -4.25
CA ILE A 331 4.81 -0.48 -4.51
C ILE A 331 3.86 0.68 -4.20
N VAL A 332 4.03 1.34 -3.06
CA VAL A 332 3.18 2.46 -2.65
C VAL A 332 3.34 3.67 -3.56
N ILE A 333 4.56 3.94 -4.05
CA ILE A 333 4.83 4.99 -5.03
C ILE A 333 3.93 4.82 -6.27
N ASP A 334 3.75 3.61 -6.77
CA ASP A 334 2.87 3.33 -7.90
C ASP A 334 1.39 3.36 -7.49
N ALA A 335 1.03 2.79 -6.34
CA ALA A 335 -0.35 2.74 -5.86
C ALA A 335 -0.98 4.13 -5.71
N VAL A 336 -0.26 5.10 -5.09
CA VAL A 336 -0.77 6.47 -4.94
C VAL A 336 -0.94 7.19 -6.27
N ARG A 337 -0.05 6.91 -7.25
CA ARG A 337 -0.16 7.48 -8.59
C ARG A 337 -1.31 6.85 -9.39
N CYS A 338 -1.56 5.54 -9.24
CA CYS A 338 -2.75 4.88 -9.81
C CYS A 338 -4.04 5.49 -9.23
N CYS A 339 -4.12 5.68 -7.90
CA CYS A 339 -5.25 6.37 -7.29
C CYS A 339 -5.42 7.79 -7.84
N LYS A 340 -4.32 8.52 -8.05
CA LYS A 340 -4.37 9.88 -8.62
C LYS A 340 -4.92 9.89 -10.05
N LEU A 341 -4.49 8.95 -10.90
CA LEU A 341 -5.04 8.80 -12.25
C LEU A 341 -6.55 8.53 -12.20
N ALA A 342 -6.99 7.65 -11.31
CA ALA A 342 -8.41 7.35 -11.13
C ALA A 342 -9.21 8.58 -10.68
N LEU A 343 -8.71 9.35 -9.70
CA LEU A 343 -9.34 10.58 -9.21
C LEU A 343 -9.49 11.62 -10.34
N ASN A 344 -8.48 11.78 -11.18
CA ASN A 344 -8.53 12.71 -12.31
C ASN A 344 -9.66 12.37 -13.30
N HIS A 345 -10.08 11.11 -13.36
CA HIS A 345 -11.12 10.61 -14.25
C HIS A 345 -12.44 10.30 -13.53
N GLY A 346 -12.55 10.61 -12.23
CA GLY A 346 -13.76 10.36 -11.43
C GLY A 346 -14.11 8.89 -11.29
N LEU A 347 -13.10 8.00 -11.33
CA LEU A 347 -13.28 6.57 -11.11
C LEU A 347 -13.37 6.28 -9.62
N GLY A 348 -14.30 5.41 -9.22
CA GLY A 348 -14.50 5.01 -7.83
C GLY A 348 -14.53 3.51 -7.64
N GLY A 349 -14.34 3.10 -6.38
CA GLY A 349 -14.22 1.70 -5.99
C GLY A 349 -12.82 1.16 -6.14
N GLN A 350 -12.67 -0.14 -5.97
CA GLN A 350 -11.38 -0.80 -6.13
C GLN A 350 -10.87 -0.68 -7.57
N LEU A 351 -9.59 -0.37 -7.69
CA LEU A 351 -8.88 -0.45 -8.97
C LEU A 351 -8.36 -1.87 -9.17
N ASP A 352 -9.10 -2.70 -9.93
CA ASP A 352 -8.89 -4.15 -10.01
C ASP A 352 -7.47 -4.55 -10.42
N GLY A 353 -6.98 -4.07 -11.56
CA GLY A 353 -5.61 -4.34 -12.02
C GLY A 353 -4.55 -3.91 -10.99
N PRO A 354 -4.49 -2.62 -10.60
CA PRO A 354 -3.56 -2.15 -9.58
C PRO A 354 -3.67 -2.89 -8.24
N SER A 355 -4.88 -3.15 -7.73
CA SER A 355 -5.05 -3.88 -6.46
C SER A 355 -4.56 -5.32 -6.57
N SER A 356 -4.90 -6.03 -7.63
CA SER A 356 -4.44 -7.41 -7.83
C SER A 356 -2.92 -7.50 -8.01
N TYR A 357 -2.30 -6.50 -8.67
CA TYR A 357 -0.85 -6.48 -8.86
C TYR A 357 -0.08 -6.07 -7.60
N LEU A 358 -0.55 -5.05 -6.89
CA LEU A 358 0.17 -4.40 -5.81
C LEU A 358 -0.17 -4.91 -4.41
N MET A 359 -1.32 -5.59 -4.22
CA MET A 359 -1.85 -6.01 -2.93
C MET A 359 -2.07 -7.52 -2.85
N LYS A 360 -2.05 -8.08 -1.62
CA LYS A 360 -2.21 -9.53 -1.37
C LYS A 360 -3.66 -9.97 -1.33
N SER A 361 -4.57 -9.08 -0.92
CA SER A 361 -5.99 -9.38 -0.74
C SER A 361 -6.88 -8.40 -1.49
N PRO A 362 -6.77 -8.29 -2.82
CA PRO A 362 -7.73 -7.54 -3.62
C PRO A 362 -9.09 -8.22 -3.58
N HIS A 363 -10.14 -7.55 -4.03
CA HIS A 363 -11.45 -8.15 -4.26
C HIS A 363 -11.35 -9.32 -5.26
N ASP A 364 -10.70 -9.07 -6.41
CA ASP A 364 -10.43 -10.06 -7.45
C ASP A 364 -8.94 -10.38 -7.52
N GLN A 365 -8.57 -11.59 -7.11
CA GLN A 365 -7.20 -12.07 -7.20
C GLN A 365 -6.93 -12.62 -8.60
N ARG A 366 -5.79 -12.25 -9.19
CA ARG A 366 -5.37 -12.65 -10.55
C ARG A 366 -3.93 -13.15 -10.55
N PRO A 367 -3.53 -13.97 -11.54
CA PRO A 367 -2.13 -14.26 -11.81
C PRO A 367 -1.31 -12.97 -12.00
N ASP A 368 -0.06 -12.95 -11.53
CA ASP A 368 0.72 -11.71 -11.47
C ASP A 368 1.02 -11.11 -12.87
N ASP A 369 1.17 -11.94 -13.90
CA ASP A 369 1.31 -11.51 -15.30
C ASP A 369 0.06 -10.80 -15.83
N GLN A 370 -1.12 -11.35 -15.56
CA GLN A 370 -2.41 -10.75 -15.93
C GLN A 370 -2.64 -9.45 -15.15
N ALA A 371 -2.45 -9.46 -13.84
CA ALA A 371 -2.59 -8.29 -12.98
C ALA A 371 -1.66 -7.16 -13.42
N ARG A 372 -0.41 -7.48 -13.79
CA ARG A 372 0.55 -6.53 -14.36
C ARG A 372 0.04 -5.96 -15.68
N ALA A 373 -0.34 -6.81 -16.61
CA ALA A 373 -0.83 -6.37 -17.92
C ALA A 373 -2.07 -5.48 -17.82
N GLU A 374 -2.97 -5.74 -16.87
CA GLU A 374 -4.13 -4.89 -16.59
C GLU A 374 -3.74 -3.55 -15.96
N THR A 375 -2.76 -3.55 -15.06
CA THR A 375 -2.22 -2.31 -14.47
C THR A 375 -1.60 -1.43 -15.55
N GLU A 376 -0.81 -1.99 -16.46
CA GLU A 376 -0.23 -1.25 -17.58
C GLU A 376 -1.31 -0.69 -18.52
N ARG A 377 -2.35 -1.48 -18.82
CA ARG A 377 -3.50 -1.00 -19.61
C ARG A 377 -4.25 0.12 -18.90
N PHE A 378 -4.44 0.03 -17.58
CA PHE A 378 -5.03 1.08 -16.79
C PHE A 378 -4.20 2.38 -16.87
N ILE A 379 -2.88 2.28 -16.65
CA ILE A 379 -1.96 3.43 -16.73
C ILE A 379 -2.03 4.08 -18.11
N ALA A 380 -1.91 3.28 -19.18
CA ALA A 380 -1.97 3.79 -20.56
C ALA A 380 -3.30 4.48 -20.87
N LYS A 381 -4.42 3.89 -20.45
CA LYS A 381 -5.78 4.42 -20.70
C LYS A 381 -6.03 5.75 -20.00
N TYR A 382 -5.55 5.90 -18.77
CA TYR A 382 -5.84 7.05 -17.92
C TYR A 382 -4.66 8.02 -17.79
N SER A 383 -3.63 7.88 -18.63
CA SER A 383 -2.49 8.79 -18.68
C SER A 383 -2.92 10.23 -19.01
N ARG A 384 -2.34 11.19 -18.30
CA ARG A 384 -2.52 12.64 -18.57
C ARG A 384 -2.10 13.06 -19.98
N ARG A 385 -1.17 12.31 -20.60
CA ARG A 385 -0.66 12.62 -21.96
C ARG A 385 -1.63 12.18 -23.05
N ALA A 386 -2.52 11.25 -22.79
CA ALA A 386 -3.49 10.75 -23.77
C ALA A 386 -4.56 11.79 -24.18
N GLY A 387 -4.73 12.87 -23.40
CA GLY A 387 -5.71 13.93 -23.64
C GLY A 387 -5.18 15.28 -24.15
N ARG A 388 -3.84 15.46 -24.30
CA ARG A 388 -3.28 16.68 -24.86
C ARG A 388 -3.08 16.49 -26.37
N PRO A 389 -3.79 17.27 -27.24
CA PRO A 389 -3.43 17.30 -28.66
C PRO A 389 -2.00 17.86 -28.77
N ALA A 390 -1.17 17.19 -29.59
CA ALA A 390 0.19 17.60 -29.85
C ALA A 390 0.17 19.11 -30.18
N SER A 391 0.84 19.93 -29.39
CA SER A 391 1.03 21.33 -29.71
C SER A 391 1.74 21.39 -31.05
N ARG A 392 1.04 21.92 -32.09
CA ARG A 392 1.66 22.22 -33.37
C ARG A 392 2.83 23.15 -33.10
N THR A 393 4.04 22.64 -33.19
CA THR A 393 5.25 23.46 -33.33
C THR A 393 5.05 24.31 -34.55
N ARG A 394 4.84 25.63 -34.37
CA ARG A 394 4.92 26.58 -35.44
C ARG A 394 6.33 26.51 -36.01
N GLY A 395 6.43 25.95 -37.21
CA GLY A 395 7.66 25.97 -37.97
C GLY A 395 8.06 27.44 -38.17
N SER A 396 9.20 27.81 -37.63
CA SER A 396 9.88 29.07 -38.01
C SER A 396 10.30 28.92 -39.47
N ALA A 397 9.65 29.66 -40.33
CA ALA A 397 10.08 29.87 -41.70
C ALA A 397 11.47 30.51 -41.64
N VAL A 398 12.50 29.77 -42.01
CA VAL A 398 13.81 30.35 -42.32
C VAL A 398 13.70 31.00 -43.68
N THR A 399 13.64 32.32 -43.67
CA THR A 399 13.75 33.15 -44.85
C THR A 399 15.21 33.06 -45.36
N ALA A 400 15.40 32.43 -46.48
CA ALA A 400 16.64 32.53 -47.24
C ALA A 400 16.74 33.93 -47.83
N ALA A 401 17.78 34.65 -47.47
CA ALA A 401 18.18 35.86 -48.19
C ALA A 401 19.66 35.68 -48.61
N ARG A 402 19.85 35.62 -49.90
CA ARG A 402 21.00 35.93 -50.76
C ARG A 402 22.42 35.82 -50.18
#